data_a7bebfb52504f70931143ec7eade79cf
#
_entry.id   a7bebfb52504f70931143ec7eade79cf
#
_cell.length_a   1.000
_cell.length_b   1.000
_cell.length_c   1.000
_cell.angle_alpha   90.00
_cell.angle_beta   90.00
_cell.angle_gamma   90.00
#
_symmetry.space_group_name_H-M   'P 1'
#
loop_
_entity.id
_entity.type
_entity.pdbx_description
1 polymer ?
#
loop_
_entity_poly.entity_id
_entity_poly.type
_entity_poly.pdbx_seq_one_letter_code
_entity_poly.pdbx_strand_id
1 'polypeptide(L)'
;MRAGGITVIFIGSQNLEKRDIAMRCGSFRVPEIGRGQCEVYMNQIKKVSFVIPCYRSEHTLPHVITEITEKMKTMEQYEYDIFLVNDCSPDDTFGVIRKLCRENGKIRGINFAKNFGQHSALMAGLRYSDGDYVVCLDDDGQTPADEVDRLLRKLEEGYDAVYAKYDHKQHSAFRNLGSKLNERMTRMMLGKPRELYLSSYFAVKRFVVEDMVRYENSYPYVIGLVLRSTGNITNVEVNHRERESGVSGYNLKKLVGLWFNGFTAFSVKPLRIATGVGAVSAAAGFLYGFYTIIKRLLRPDVPMGFSSTMSAIVFFGGMIMLMLGLIGEYIGRIYISLNNSPQYVIREKLNMDGERDVSDSEEQKG
;
A
#
# COMPACT_ATOMS: atom_id res chain seq x y z
N MET A 1 6.76 -44.73 1.80
CA MET A 1 8.14 -44.63 2.31
C MET A 1 8.42 -43.16 2.54
N ARG A 2 8.60 -42.71 3.80
CA ARG A 2 8.89 -41.30 4.13
C ARG A 2 10.38 -41.06 3.95
N ALA A 3 10.75 -40.13 3.08
CA ALA A 3 12.12 -39.61 3.00
C ALA A 3 12.21 -38.40 3.95
N GLY A 4 13.03 -38.54 5.00
CA GLY A 4 13.29 -37.47 5.96
C GLY A 4 14.08 -36.33 5.32
N GLY A 5 13.71 -35.10 5.67
CA GLY A 5 14.38 -33.91 5.22
C GLY A 5 15.82 -33.80 5.72
N ILE A 6 16.73 -33.44 4.85
CA ILE A 6 18.11 -33.05 5.16
C ILE A 6 18.21 -31.55 4.89
N THR A 7 18.31 -30.76 5.94
CA THR A 7 18.60 -29.32 5.83
C THR A 7 20.11 -29.17 5.68
N VAL A 8 20.56 -28.70 4.51
CA VAL A 8 21.95 -28.34 4.26
C VAL A 8 22.07 -26.81 4.36
N ILE A 9 22.63 -26.33 5.47
CA ILE A 9 22.91 -24.91 5.66
C ILE A 9 24.27 -24.59 5.02
N PHE A 10 24.27 -23.81 3.95
CA PHE A 10 25.48 -23.22 3.37
C PHE A 10 25.63 -21.78 3.87
N ILE A 11 26.66 -21.53 4.68
CA ILE A 11 27.11 -20.17 4.99
C ILE A 11 28.03 -19.72 3.86
N GLY A 12 27.68 -18.60 3.22
CA GLY A 12 28.32 -18.12 2.02
C GLY A 12 29.82 -17.82 2.18
N SER A 13 30.57 -18.15 1.16
CA SER A 13 31.64 -17.32 0.62
C SER A 13 32.03 -17.82 -0.77
N GLN A 14 32.33 -16.90 -1.62
CA GLN A 14 32.83 -17.11 -2.99
C GLN A 14 34.12 -17.94 -2.95
N ASN A 15 34.22 -18.92 -3.87
CA ASN A 15 35.40 -19.74 -4.15
C ASN A 15 35.74 -20.85 -3.14
N LEU A 16 34.99 -21.96 -3.21
CA LEU A 16 35.44 -23.24 -2.68
C LEU A 16 35.64 -24.27 -3.81
N GLU A 17 36.85 -24.80 -3.93
CA GLU A 17 37.18 -25.88 -4.86
C GLU A 17 36.47 -27.19 -4.48
N LYS A 18 36.21 -28.05 -5.46
CA LYS A 18 35.48 -29.33 -5.34
C LYS A 18 35.95 -30.26 -4.21
N ARG A 19 37.16 -30.10 -3.68
CA ARG A 19 37.75 -30.93 -2.61
C ARG A 19 37.24 -30.59 -1.21
N ASP A 20 36.83 -29.36 -0.97
CA ASP A 20 36.43 -28.91 0.37
C ASP A 20 35.00 -29.27 0.76
N ILE A 21 34.16 -29.55 -0.25
CA ILE A 21 32.74 -29.92 -0.03
C ILE A 21 32.60 -31.34 0.52
N ALA A 22 33.50 -32.25 0.15
CA ALA A 22 33.46 -33.65 0.57
C ALA A 22 33.90 -33.87 2.04
N MET A 23 34.69 -32.96 2.64
CA MET A 23 35.25 -33.14 3.97
C MET A 23 34.36 -32.67 5.14
N ARG A 24 33.27 -31.93 4.89
CA ARG A 24 32.40 -31.40 5.96
C ARG A 24 31.08 -32.12 6.19
N CYS A 25 30.74 -33.09 5.34
CA CYS A 25 29.61 -33.99 5.58
C CYS A 25 30.09 -35.28 6.25
N GLY A 26 30.19 -35.26 7.58
CA GLY A 26 30.47 -36.45 8.37
C GLY A 26 29.45 -37.56 8.11
N SER A 27 29.95 -38.76 7.72
CA SER A 27 29.34 -40.08 7.74
C SER A 27 28.11 -40.41 6.86
N PHE A 28 27.64 -39.57 5.96
CA PHE A 28 26.61 -39.94 4.98
C PHE A 28 27.15 -39.83 3.55
N ARG A 29 27.14 -40.93 2.78
CA ARG A 29 27.37 -40.87 1.33
C ARG A 29 26.17 -40.20 0.69
N VAL A 30 26.32 -38.92 0.33
CA VAL A 30 25.37 -38.22 -0.54
C VAL A 30 25.62 -38.69 -1.97
N PRO A 31 24.60 -39.12 -2.74
CA PRO A 31 24.79 -39.41 -4.18
C PRO A 31 25.35 -38.14 -4.85
N GLU A 32 26.24 -38.31 -5.85
CA GLU A 32 26.80 -37.20 -6.62
C GLU A 32 25.66 -36.41 -7.30
N ILE A 33 25.23 -35.36 -6.61
CA ILE A 33 24.29 -34.39 -7.14
C ILE A 33 25.08 -33.49 -8.08
N GLY A 34 24.85 -33.59 -9.38
CA GLY A 34 25.47 -32.75 -10.38
C GLY A 34 25.21 -31.25 -10.10
N ARG A 35 26.16 -30.36 -10.47
CA ARG A 35 26.05 -28.88 -10.28
C ARG A 35 24.69 -28.34 -10.70
N GLY A 36 24.09 -28.82 -11.77
CA GLY A 36 22.77 -28.40 -12.23
C GLY A 36 21.61 -28.76 -11.30
N GLN A 37 21.74 -29.84 -10.52
CA GLN A 37 20.71 -30.21 -9.53
C GLN A 37 20.81 -29.39 -8.24
N CYS A 38 22.02 -28.99 -7.82
CA CYS A 38 22.19 -28.05 -6.71
C CYS A 38 21.67 -26.66 -7.05
N GLU A 39 21.91 -26.18 -8.27
CA GLU A 39 21.36 -24.90 -8.75
C GLU A 39 19.83 -24.94 -8.86
N VAL A 40 19.24 -26.06 -9.26
CA VAL A 40 17.79 -26.27 -9.30
C VAL A 40 17.18 -26.29 -7.89
N TYR A 41 17.84 -26.90 -6.91
CA TYR A 41 17.37 -26.90 -5.51
C TYR A 41 17.51 -25.52 -4.84
N MET A 42 18.60 -24.80 -5.10
CA MET A 42 18.77 -23.42 -4.60
C MET A 42 17.81 -22.42 -5.25
N ASN A 43 17.36 -22.69 -6.48
CA ASN A 43 16.34 -21.89 -7.17
C ASN A 43 14.90 -22.17 -6.69
N GLN A 44 14.70 -23.06 -5.71
CA GLN A 44 13.36 -23.41 -5.18
C GLN A 44 13.00 -22.72 -3.86
N ILE A 45 13.98 -22.22 -3.12
CA ILE A 45 13.70 -21.51 -1.86
C ILE A 45 13.36 -20.05 -2.20
N LYS A 46 12.08 -19.70 -2.09
CA LYS A 46 11.61 -18.35 -2.32
C LYS A 46 11.76 -17.50 -1.07
N LYS A 47 12.06 -16.24 -1.26
CA LYS A 47 12.17 -15.27 -0.18
C LYS A 47 10.88 -14.47 -0.03
N VAL A 48 10.43 -14.30 1.21
CA VAL A 48 9.27 -13.47 1.57
C VAL A 48 9.73 -12.25 2.36
N SER A 49 9.47 -11.05 1.84
CA SER A 49 9.70 -9.80 2.57
C SER A 49 8.40 -9.31 3.19
N PHE A 50 8.39 -9.11 4.50
CA PHE A 50 7.29 -8.48 5.20
C PHE A 50 7.53 -6.97 5.29
N VAL A 51 6.54 -6.14 4.98
CA VAL A 51 6.61 -4.68 5.07
C VAL A 51 5.51 -4.18 6.00
N ILE A 52 5.92 -3.56 7.10
CA ILE A 52 5.03 -3.12 8.18
C ILE A 52 5.25 -1.63 8.43
N PRO A 53 4.28 -0.77 8.06
CA PRO A 53 4.30 0.64 8.43
C PRO A 53 3.95 0.78 9.92
N CYS A 54 4.78 1.47 10.70
CA CYS A 54 4.67 1.57 12.14
C CYS A 54 4.37 3.00 12.58
N TYR A 55 3.27 3.19 13.33
CA TYR A 55 2.90 4.47 13.92
C TYR A 55 2.09 4.30 15.20
N ARG A 56 2.65 4.69 16.35
CA ARG A 56 2.08 4.49 17.70
C ARG A 56 1.83 3.02 18.02
N SER A 57 2.84 2.21 17.77
CA SER A 57 2.77 0.74 17.87
C SER A 57 3.78 0.14 18.84
N GLU A 58 4.31 0.93 19.79
CA GLU A 58 5.29 0.46 20.78
C GLU A 58 4.85 -0.78 21.54
N HIS A 59 3.53 -0.96 21.78
CA HIS A 59 2.98 -2.10 22.53
C HIS A 59 2.56 -3.27 21.66
N THR A 60 2.10 -3.02 20.41
CA THR A 60 1.56 -4.06 19.53
C THR A 60 2.63 -4.71 18.64
N LEU A 61 3.64 -3.94 18.23
CA LEU A 61 4.67 -4.39 17.31
C LEU A 61 5.41 -5.66 17.76
N PRO A 62 5.84 -5.84 19.03
CA PRO A 62 6.53 -7.05 19.45
C PRO A 62 5.69 -8.31 19.25
N HIS A 63 4.38 -8.22 19.47
CA HIS A 63 3.46 -9.34 19.27
C HIS A 63 3.36 -9.72 17.79
N VAL A 64 3.16 -8.73 16.90
CA VAL A 64 3.09 -8.95 15.45
C VAL A 64 4.38 -9.62 14.93
N ILE A 65 5.55 -9.16 15.39
CA ILE A 65 6.84 -9.74 14.99
C ILE A 65 7.01 -11.17 15.49
N THR A 66 6.58 -11.45 16.71
CA THR A 66 6.62 -12.82 17.27
C THR A 66 5.77 -13.74 16.43
N GLU A 67 4.55 -13.34 16.09
CA GLU A 67 3.61 -14.12 15.31
C GLU A 67 4.16 -14.44 13.89
N ILE A 68 4.71 -13.45 13.19
CA ILE A 68 5.37 -13.65 11.89
C ILE A 68 6.52 -14.64 12.04
N THR A 69 7.39 -14.43 13.04
CA THR A 69 8.57 -15.25 13.25
C THR A 69 8.22 -16.70 13.55
N GLU A 70 7.22 -16.93 14.40
CA GLU A 70 6.75 -18.28 14.74
C GLU A 70 6.12 -18.96 13.52
N LYS A 71 5.28 -18.25 12.77
CA LYS A 71 4.69 -18.79 11.56
C LYS A 71 5.75 -19.16 10.52
N MET A 72 6.71 -18.29 10.28
CA MET A 72 7.76 -18.53 9.28
C MET A 72 8.71 -19.66 9.67
N LYS A 73 8.88 -19.96 10.98
CA LYS A 73 9.60 -21.17 11.42
C LYS A 73 8.91 -22.47 10.99
N THR A 74 7.60 -22.45 10.81
CA THR A 74 6.84 -23.62 10.33
C THR A 74 6.84 -23.76 8.81
N MET A 75 7.36 -22.76 8.08
CA MET A 75 7.35 -22.67 6.64
C MET A 75 8.78 -22.71 6.06
N GLU A 76 9.49 -23.83 6.31
CA GLU A 76 10.91 -24.02 5.98
C GLU A 76 11.23 -23.85 4.48
N GLN A 77 10.23 -23.92 3.59
CA GLN A 77 10.37 -23.69 2.16
C GLN A 77 10.59 -22.22 1.79
N TYR A 78 10.47 -21.28 2.74
CA TYR A 78 10.69 -19.86 2.52
C TYR A 78 11.81 -19.31 3.40
N GLU A 79 12.67 -18.50 2.82
CA GLU A 79 13.45 -17.51 3.57
C GLU A 79 12.60 -16.26 3.79
N TYR A 80 12.92 -15.46 4.82
CA TYR A 80 12.19 -14.23 5.08
C TYR A 80 13.04 -13.13 5.69
N ASP A 81 12.59 -11.89 5.47
CA ASP A 81 13.02 -10.70 6.20
C ASP A 81 11.81 -9.79 6.51
N ILE A 82 11.99 -8.86 7.45
CA ILE A 82 10.93 -8.00 7.94
C ILE A 82 11.42 -6.55 7.92
N PHE A 83 10.71 -5.69 7.19
CA PHE A 83 10.97 -4.25 7.11
C PHE A 83 9.98 -3.49 7.97
N LEU A 84 10.47 -2.87 9.05
CA LEU A 84 9.71 -2.04 9.95
C LEU A 84 9.95 -0.57 9.61
N VAL A 85 8.91 0.15 9.19
CA VAL A 85 9.05 1.54 8.76
C VAL A 85 8.35 2.47 9.73
N ASN A 86 9.12 3.13 10.61
CA ASN A 86 8.60 4.13 11.53
C ASN A 86 8.27 5.44 10.83
N ASP A 87 7.00 5.81 10.78
CA ASP A 87 6.51 7.05 10.19
C ASP A 87 6.57 8.22 11.20
N CYS A 88 7.75 8.41 11.79
CA CYS A 88 7.99 9.45 12.80
C CYS A 88 6.96 9.40 13.93
N SER A 89 6.86 8.25 14.57
CA SER A 89 5.95 8.04 15.70
C SER A 89 6.32 8.93 16.90
N PRO A 90 5.34 9.48 17.65
CA PRO A 90 5.59 10.33 18.82
C PRO A 90 5.88 9.54 20.11
N ASP A 91 5.64 8.23 20.11
CA ASP A 91 5.93 7.29 21.19
C ASP A 91 7.28 6.57 20.99
N ASP A 92 7.61 5.56 21.79
CA ASP A 92 8.87 4.84 21.68
C ASP A 92 8.85 3.70 20.63
N THR A 93 7.96 3.77 19.63
CA THR A 93 7.90 2.79 18.56
C THR A 93 9.27 2.54 17.91
N PHE A 94 10.07 3.61 17.68
CA PHE A 94 11.37 3.45 17.06
C PHE A 94 12.40 2.79 18.01
N GLY A 95 12.34 3.06 19.31
CA GLY A 95 13.14 2.36 20.32
C GLY A 95 12.87 0.86 20.31
N VAL A 96 11.59 0.46 20.20
CA VAL A 96 11.18 -0.94 20.04
C VAL A 96 11.75 -1.55 18.75
N ILE A 97 11.65 -0.85 17.61
CA ILE A 97 12.22 -1.30 16.34
C ILE A 97 13.72 -1.53 16.47
N ARG A 98 14.45 -0.58 17.08
CA ARG A 98 15.90 -0.69 17.29
C ARG A 98 16.27 -1.92 18.13
N LYS A 99 15.48 -2.21 19.18
CA LYS A 99 15.66 -3.43 20.00
C LYS A 99 15.44 -4.69 19.17
N LEU A 100 14.34 -4.78 18.43
CA LEU A 100 14.02 -5.93 17.57
C LEU A 100 15.09 -6.17 16.50
N CYS A 101 15.63 -5.12 15.90
CA CYS A 101 16.73 -5.22 14.93
C CYS A 101 18.03 -5.76 15.56
N ARG A 102 18.34 -5.39 16.80
CA ARG A 102 19.52 -5.93 17.53
C ARG A 102 19.35 -7.41 17.88
N GLU A 103 18.14 -7.84 18.22
CA GLU A 103 17.83 -9.22 18.62
C GLU A 103 17.73 -10.18 17.42
N ASN A 104 17.36 -9.67 16.24
CA ASN A 104 17.13 -10.50 15.06
C ASN A 104 17.64 -9.82 13.78
N GLY A 105 18.71 -10.33 13.20
CA GLY A 105 19.31 -9.80 11.96
C GLY A 105 18.44 -9.90 10.70
N LYS A 106 17.29 -10.61 10.75
CA LYS A 106 16.30 -10.64 9.68
C LYS A 106 15.36 -9.44 9.72
N ILE A 107 15.38 -8.65 10.81
CA ILE A 107 14.55 -7.45 10.96
C ILE A 107 15.38 -6.25 10.55
N ARG A 108 14.79 -5.43 9.69
CA ARG A 108 15.37 -4.19 9.16
C ARG A 108 14.49 -3.01 9.55
N GLY A 109 15.10 -1.93 10.02
CA GLY A 109 14.40 -0.74 10.48
C GLY A 109 14.63 0.45 9.58
N ILE A 110 13.57 1.24 9.32
CA ILE A 110 13.63 2.52 8.63
C ILE A 110 12.94 3.56 9.50
N ASN A 111 13.60 4.68 9.76
CA ASN A 111 13.02 5.79 10.53
C ASN A 111 12.87 7.04 9.66
N PHE A 112 11.68 7.61 9.59
CA PHE A 112 11.41 8.82 8.84
C PHE A 112 11.76 10.09 9.64
N ALA A 113 12.14 11.15 8.93
CA ALA A 113 12.44 12.45 9.52
C ALA A 113 11.20 13.21 10.00
N LYS A 114 10.02 12.94 9.41
CA LYS A 114 8.70 13.45 9.78
C LYS A 114 7.62 12.46 9.36
N ASN A 115 6.39 12.65 9.80
CA ASN A 115 5.26 11.82 9.35
C ASN A 115 4.91 12.13 7.89
N PHE A 116 4.94 11.10 7.03
CA PHE A 116 4.60 11.14 5.60
C PHE A 116 3.36 10.30 5.27
N GLY A 117 2.84 9.56 6.24
CA GLY A 117 1.66 8.70 6.12
C GLY A 117 1.97 7.25 5.73
N GLN A 118 1.04 6.38 6.07
CA GLN A 118 1.15 4.92 5.91
C GLN A 118 1.58 4.47 4.51
N HIS A 119 1.03 5.07 3.46
CA HIS A 119 1.38 4.68 2.09
C HIS A 119 2.83 5.02 1.71
N SER A 120 3.37 6.13 2.24
CA SER A 120 4.78 6.47 2.06
C SER A 120 5.69 5.50 2.81
N ALA A 121 5.29 5.08 4.01
CA ALA A 121 6.01 4.07 4.78
C ALA A 121 6.02 2.71 4.06
N LEU A 122 4.87 2.28 3.51
CA LEU A 122 4.80 1.08 2.67
C LEU A 122 5.73 1.19 1.46
N MET A 123 5.73 2.32 0.73
CA MET A 123 6.60 2.51 -0.43
C MET A 123 8.08 2.46 -0.07
N ALA A 124 8.47 2.99 1.09
CA ALA A 124 9.84 2.85 1.57
C ALA A 124 10.20 1.39 1.82
N GLY A 125 9.39 0.65 2.58
CA GLY A 125 9.61 -0.76 2.81
C GLY A 125 9.65 -1.59 1.52
N LEU A 126 8.73 -1.33 0.58
CA LEU A 126 8.71 -1.98 -0.74
C LEU A 126 9.98 -1.71 -1.54
N ARG A 127 10.52 -0.49 -1.51
CA ARG A 127 11.75 -0.12 -2.23
C ARG A 127 12.99 -0.85 -1.72
N TYR A 128 13.05 -1.11 -0.42
CA TYR A 128 14.19 -1.81 0.20
C TYR A 128 14.00 -3.33 0.29
N SER A 129 12.79 -3.84 0.08
CA SER A 129 12.52 -5.27 0.05
C SER A 129 13.10 -5.93 -1.21
N ASP A 130 13.56 -7.16 -1.08
CA ASP A 130 14.18 -7.94 -2.16
C ASP A 130 13.57 -9.36 -2.33
N GLY A 131 12.53 -9.68 -1.54
CA GLY A 131 11.84 -10.98 -1.61
C GLY A 131 11.12 -11.23 -2.93
N ASP A 132 11.01 -12.51 -3.32
CA ASP A 132 10.20 -12.97 -4.46
C ASP A 132 8.72 -12.66 -4.27
N TYR A 133 8.28 -12.74 -3.01
CA TYR A 133 6.97 -12.33 -2.54
C TYR A 133 7.11 -11.23 -1.50
N VAL A 134 6.28 -10.21 -1.58
CA VAL A 134 6.24 -9.15 -0.58
C VAL A 134 4.86 -9.11 0.07
N VAL A 135 4.84 -9.19 1.39
CA VAL A 135 3.63 -9.19 2.22
C VAL A 135 3.56 -7.87 2.99
N CYS A 136 2.48 -7.13 2.80
CA CYS A 136 2.21 -5.90 3.56
C CYS A 136 1.10 -6.17 4.58
N LEU A 137 1.30 -5.73 5.82
CA LEU A 137 0.32 -5.85 6.90
C LEU A 137 0.45 -4.69 7.89
N ASP A 138 -0.60 -4.48 8.70
CA ASP A 138 -0.62 -3.44 9.72
C ASP A 138 0.09 -3.88 11.02
N ASP A 139 0.46 -2.89 11.85
CA ASP A 139 1.21 -3.03 13.10
C ASP A 139 0.31 -3.16 14.36
N ASP A 140 -1.03 -3.21 14.20
CA ASP A 140 -2.01 -3.11 15.29
C ASP A 140 -2.50 -4.45 15.86
N GLY A 141 -1.95 -5.58 15.35
CA GLY A 141 -2.32 -6.94 15.80
C GLY A 141 -3.69 -7.44 15.31
N GLN A 142 -4.45 -6.64 14.54
CA GLN A 142 -5.73 -7.10 13.98
C GLN A 142 -5.55 -8.03 12.78
N THR A 143 -4.40 -7.93 12.14
CA THR A 143 -4.04 -8.71 10.96
C THR A 143 -3.51 -10.07 11.38
N PRO A 144 -4.13 -11.19 10.96
CA PRO A 144 -3.68 -12.53 11.32
C PRO A 144 -2.41 -12.89 10.52
N ALA A 145 -1.24 -12.54 11.05
CA ALA A 145 0.04 -12.81 10.41
C ALA A 145 0.33 -14.32 10.32
N ASP A 146 -0.25 -15.12 11.20
CA ASP A 146 -0.20 -16.59 11.20
C ASP A 146 -0.92 -17.25 10.01
N GLU A 147 -1.79 -16.51 9.31
CA GLU A 147 -2.49 -16.97 8.11
C GLU A 147 -1.81 -16.57 6.79
N VAL A 148 -0.57 -16.09 6.84
CA VAL A 148 0.19 -15.65 5.64
C VAL A 148 0.34 -16.76 4.59
N ASP A 149 0.38 -18.04 5.01
CA ASP A 149 0.45 -19.18 4.08
C ASP A 149 -0.71 -19.21 3.09
N ARG A 150 -1.89 -18.73 3.49
CA ARG A 150 -3.05 -18.65 2.58
C ARG A 150 -2.81 -17.66 1.44
N LEU A 151 -2.18 -16.52 1.73
CA LEU A 151 -1.84 -15.52 0.71
C LEU A 151 -0.74 -16.04 -0.21
N LEU A 152 0.34 -16.60 0.37
CA LEU A 152 1.47 -17.12 -0.39
C LEU A 152 1.04 -18.28 -1.31
N ARG A 153 0.18 -19.17 -0.84
CA ARG A 153 -0.38 -20.26 -1.66
C ARG A 153 -1.10 -19.73 -2.89
N LYS A 154 -1.88 -18.65 -2.77
CA LYS A 154 -2.56 -18.02 -3.91
C LYS A 154 -1.58 -17.41 -4.91
N LEU A 155 -0.47 -16.81 -4.43
CA LEU A 155 0.60 -16.34 -5.33
C LEU A 155 1.25 -17.51 -6.09
N GLU A 156 1.40 -18.68 -5.45
CA GLU A 156 1.92 -19.91 -6.07
C GLU A 156 0.94 -20.54 -7.07
N GLU A 157 -0.37 -20.40 -6.83
CA GLU A 157 -1.42 -20.79 -7.80
C GLU A 157 -1.40 -19.94 -9.08
N GLY A 158 -0.57 -18.89 -9.13
CA GLY A 158 -0.36 -18.08 -10.33
C GLY A 158 -0.86 -16.64 -10.23
N TYR A 159 -1.62 -16.26 -9.20
CA TYR A 159 -2.03 -14.87 -9.00
C TYR A 159 -0.84 -13.97 -8.74
N ASP A 160 -0.94 -12.69 -9.12
CA ASP A 160 0.14 -11.72 -9.00
C ASP A 160 0.02 -10.86 -7.75
N ALA A 161 -1.22 -10.65 -7.30
CA ALA A 161 -1.54 -9.97 -6.06
C ALA A 161 -2.72 -10.67 -5.36
N VAL A 162 -2.67 -10.75 -4.04
CA VAL A 162 -3.67 -11.40 -3.19
C VAL A 162 -4.00 -10.49 -2.03
N TYR A 163 -5.29 -10.14 -1.87
CA TYR A 163 -5.77 -9.36 -0.74
C TYR A 163 -6.51 -10.25 0.26
N ALA A 164 -6.20 -10.09 1.53
CA ALA A 164 -6.97 -10.72 2.59
C ALA A 164 -8.38 -10.15 2.65
N LYS A 165 -9.38 -11.02 2.76
CA LYS A 165 -10.79 -10.67 2.92
C LYS A 165 -11.24 -11.16 4.28
N TYR A 166 -11.66 -10.22 5.12
CA TYR A 166 -12.18 -10.52 6.45
C TYR A 166 -13.65 -10.92 6.39
N ASP A 167 -14.01 -11.93 7.16
CA ASP A 167 -15.42 -12.33 7.27
C ASP A 167 -16.24 -11.21 7.94
N HIS A 168 -17.29 -10.78 7.28
CA HIS A 168 -18.04 -9.57 7.66
C HIS A 168 -18.93 -9.82 8.87
N LYS A 169 -18.58 -9.27 10.04
CA LYS A 169 -19.56 -8.99 11.09
C LYS A 169 -20.54 -7.90 10.60
N GLN A 170 -21.84 -8.14 10.76
CA GLN A 170 -22.92 -7.23 10.34
C GLN A 170 -22.79 -5.86 11.03
N HIS A 171 -22.66 -4.81 10.24
CA HIS A 171 -22.60 -3.44 10.69
C HIS A 171 -23.90 -2.69 10.42
N SER A 172 -24.19 -1.61 11.19
CA SER A 172 -25.43 -0.82 11.08
C SER A 172 -25.72 -0.32 9.66
N ALA A 173 -27.01 -0.20 9.28
CA ALA A 173 -27.47 0.16 7.94
C ALA A 173 -26.89 1.48 7.40
N PHE A 174 -26.62 2.47 8.26
CA PHE A 174 -26.02 3.75 7.86
C PHE A 174 -24.56 3.63 7.43
N ARG A 175 -23.78 2.77 8.10
CA ARG A 175 -22.38 2.50 7.73
C ARG A 175 -22.29 1.70 6.43
N ASN A 176 -23.30 0.86 6.16
CA ASN A 176 -23.40 0.11 4.91
C ASN A 176 -23.67 0.99 3.68
N LEU A 177 -24.41 2.10 3.83
CA LEU A 177 -24.64 3.05 2.73
C LEU A 177 -23.35 3.79 2.35
N GLY A 178 -22.60 4.29 3.34
CA GLY A 178 -21.30 4.92 3.12
C GLY A 178 -20.27 3.99 2.49
N SER A 179 -20.23 2.73 2.96
CA SER A 179 -19.37 1.69 2.40
C SER A 179 -19.71 1.37 0.94
N LYS A 180 -21.00 1.19 0.60
CA LYS A 180 -21.45 0.94 -0.79
C LYS A 180 -21.11 2.10 -1.72
N LEU A 181 -21.26 3.34 -1.24
CA LEU A 181 -20.92 4.53 -2.03
C LEU A 181 -19.42 4.59 -2.30
N ASN A 182 -18.60 4.38 -1.26
CA ASN A 182 -17.14 4.31 -1.37
C ASN A 182 -16.70 3.18 -2.31
N GLU A 183 -17.30 2.00 -2.20
CA GLU A 183 -17.02 0.85 -3.06
C GLU A 183 -17.36 1.15 -4.53
N ARG A 184 -18.55 1.74 -4.80
CA ARG A 184 -18.96 2.12 -6.17
C ARG A 184 -17.99 3.12 -6.77
N MET A 185 -17.51 4.07 -5.96
CA MET A 185 -16.54 5.07 -6.41
C MET A 185 -15.16 4.48 -6.66
N THR A 186 -14.61 3.70 -5.73
CA THR A 186 -13.34 3.01 -5.90
C THR A 186 -13.35 2.16 -7.18
N ARG A 187 -14.45 1.47 -7.43
CA ARG A 187 -14.67 0.70 -8.66
C ARG A 187 -14.64 1.59 -9.91
N MET A 188 -15.38 2.70 -9.88
CA MET A 188 -15.46 3.61 -11.02
C MET A 188 -14.13 4.30 -11.30
N MET A 189 -13.33 4.58 -10.28
CA MET A 189 -12.11 5.38 -10.38
C MET A 189 -10.86 4.56 -10.66
N LEU A 190 -10.70 3.44 -9.95
CA LEU A 190 -9.52 2.59 -10.05
C LEU A 190 -9.72 1.41 -11.01
N GLY A 191 -10.93 1.25 -11.60
CA GLY A 191 -11.22 0.09 -12.45
C GLY A 191 -11.29 -1.24 -11.66
N LYS A 192 -11.50 -1.18 -10.35
CA LYS A 192 -11.56 -2.35 -9.46
C LYS A 192 -12.63 -3.35 -9.94
N PRO A 193 -12.33 -4.66 -10.06
CA PRO A 193 -13.31 -5.71 -10.30
C PRO A 193 -14.41 -5.72 -9.23
N ARG A 194 -15.63 -6.13 -9.62
CA ARG A 194 -16.81 -6.04 -8.71
C ARG A 194 -16.66 -6.86 -7.44
N GLU A 195 -16.02 -8.01 -7.52
CA GLU A 195 -15.92 -9.00 -6.45
C GLU A 195 -14.66 -8.82 -5.60
N LEU A 196 -13.70 -8.00 -6.03
CA LEU A 196 -12.44 -7.82 -5.33
C LEU A 196 -12.62 -6.98 -4.07
N TYR A 197 -12.24 -7.52 -2.92
CA TYR A 197 -12.10 -6.81 -1.65
C TYR A 197 -10.66 -6.30 -1.51
N LEU A 198 -10.48 -5.06 -1.11
CA LEU A 198 -9.17 -4.43 -0.91
C LEU A 198 -8.94 -4.19 0.58
N SER A 199 -7.82 -4.65 1.10
CA SER A 199 -7.41 -4.50 2.50
C SER A 199 -5.97 -4.00 2.59
N SER A 200 -5.54 -3.64 3.79
CA SER A 200 -4.13 -3.34 4.11
C SER A 200 -3.27 -4.60 4.18
N TYR A 201 -3.88 -5.77 4.41
CA TYR A 201 -3.20 -7.05 4.38
C TYR A 201 -3.25 -7.65 2.98
N PHE A 202 -2.11 -7.64 2.31
CA PHE A 202 -1.99 -8.18 0.95
C PHE A 202 -0.59 -8.70 0.68
N ALA A 203 -0.49 -9.58 -0.31
CA ALA A 203 0.76 -10.11 -0.81
C ALA A 203 0.88 -9.91 -2.32
N VAL A 204 2.08 -9.62 -2.80
CA VAL A 204 2.38 -9.36 -4.21
C VAL A 204 3.67 -10.03 -4.65
N LYS A 205 3.76 -10.39 -5.93
CA LYS A 205 4.99 -10.87 -6.55
C LYS A 205 5.99 -9.74 -6.79
N ARG A 206 7.28 -10.07 -6.85
CA ARG A 206 8.41 -9.15 -7.04
C ARG A 206 8.20 -8.16 -8.18
N PHE A 207 7.81 -8.63 -9.38
CA PHE A 207 7.64 -7.75 -10.55
C PHE A 207 6.57 -6.66 -10.36
N VAL A 208 5.52 -6.96 -9.54
CA VAL A 208 4.50 -5.95 -9.17
C VAL A 208 5.14 -4.86 -8.31
N VAL A 209 5.96 -5.26 -7.33
CA VAL A 209 6.69 -4.30 -6.48
C VAL A 209 7.63 -3.45 -7.32
N GLU A 210 8.37 -4.05 -8.25
CA GLU A 210 9.30 -3.34 -9.15
C GLU A 210 8.60 -2.27 -9.99
N ASP A 211 7.37 -2.54 -10.46
CA ASP A 211 6.55 -1.52 -11.14
C ASP A 211 6.05 -0.45 -10.18
N MET A 212 5.60 -0.85 -8.98
CA MET A 212 5.12 0.09 -7.96
C MET A 212 6.19 1.09 -7.52
N VAL A 213 7.43 0.64 -7.27
CA VAL A 213 8.52 1.50 -6.77
C VAL A 213 9.07 2.47 -7.83
N ARG A 214 8.71 2.32 -9.10
CA ARG A 214 8.95 3.33 -10.15
C ARG A 214 8.10 4.59 -9.96
N TYR A 215 7.05 4.52 -9.14
CA TYR A 215 6.26 5.68 -8.79
C TYR A 215 6.99 6.51 -7.74
N GLU A 216 7.53 7.66 -8.14
CA GLU A 216 8.34 8.55 -7.29
C GLU A 216 7.61 9.81 -6.84
N ASN A 217 6.39 10.05 -7.36
CA ASN A 217 5.63 11.24 -7.00
C ASN A 217 5.19 11.22 -5.52
N SER A 218 5.04 12.43 -4.96
CA SER A 218 4.49 12.63 -3.62
C SER A 218 3.08 12.04 -3.52
N TYR A 219 2.66 11.63 -2.32
CA TYR A 219 1.35 11.06 -2.02
C TYR A 219 1.04 9.75 -2.78
N PRO A 220 1.82 8.69 -2.58
CA PRO A 220 1.53 7.38 -3.16
C PRO A 220 0.20 6.83 -2.61
N TYR A 221 -0.47 6.03 -3.44
CA TYR A 221 -1.62 5.24 -3.01
C TYR A 221 -1.37 3.78 -3.41
N VAL A 222 -0.83 3.02 -2.49
CA VAL A 222 -0.30 1.67 -2.72
C VAL A 222 -1.34 0.75 -3.37
N ILE A 223 -2.59 0.76 -2.88
CA ILE A 223 -3.68 -0.04 -3.47
C ILE A 223 -3.91 0.31 -4.94
N GLY A 224 -3.90 1.60 -5.27
CA GLY A 224 -4.04 2.08 -6.65
C GLY A 224 -2.86 1.69 -7.53
N LEU A 225 -1.65 1.64 -6.98
CA LEU A 225 -0.46 1.19 -7.68
C LEU A 225 -0.54 -0.31 -8.01
N VAL A 226 -0.93 -1.16 -7.07
CA VAL A 226 -1.16 -2.60 -7.33
C VAL A 226 -2.18 -2.82 -8.45
N LEU A 227 -3.34 -2.14 -8.38
CA LEU A 227 -4.39 -2.24 -9.41
C LEU A 227 -3.96 -1.75 -10.79
N ARG A 228 -2.96 -0.86 -10.85
CA ARG A 228 -2.37 -0.38 -12.10
C ARG A 228 -1.36 -1.36 -12.67
N SER A 229 -0.60 -2.04 -11.80
CA SER A 229 0.51 -2.92 -12.21
C SER A 229 0.04 -4.28 -12.71
N THR A 230 -1.09 -4.79 -12.21
CA THR A 230 -1.63 -6.10 -12.64
C THR A 230 -3.15 -6.15 -12.58
N GLY A 231 -3.74 -6.98 -13.45
CA GLY A 231 -5.16 -7.36 -13.40
C GLY A 231 -5.41 -8.75 -12.80
N ASN A 232 -4.36 -9.54 -12.56
CA ASN A 232 -4.45 -10.91 -12.05
C ASN A 232 -4.44 -10.92 -10.51
N ILE A 233 -5.55 -10.48 -9.93
CA ILE A 233 -5.69 -10.23 -8.49
C ILE A 233 -6.84 -11.07 -7.93
N THR A 234 -6.64 -11.62 -6.73
CA THR A 234 -7.68 -12.40 -6.04
C THR A 234 -7.79 -12.04 -4.56
N ASN A 235 -8.79 -12.60 -3.91
CA ASN A 235 -8.96 -12.55 -2.46
C ASN A 235 -8.74 -13.93 -1.84
N VAL A 236 -8.32 -13.90 -0.57
CA VAL A 236 -8.32 -15.08 0.30
C VAL A 236 -9.00 -14.71 1.61
N GLU A 237 -9.87 -15.59 2.09
CA GLU A 237 -10.55 -15.38 3.37
C GLU A 237 -9.59 -15.65 4.52
N VAL A 238 -9.55 -14.71 5.47
CA VAL A 238 -8.75 -14.78 6.70
C VAL A 238 -9.64 -14.42 7.90
N ASN A 239 -9.27 -14.94 9.07
CA ASN A 239 -10.00 -14.67 10.29
C ASN A 239 -9.76 -13.22 10.73
N HIS A 240 -10.84 -12.51 11.11
CA HIS A 240 -10.71 -11.16 11.67
C HIS A 240 -10.49 -11.25 13.18
N ARG A 241 -9.46 -10.56 13.68
CA ARG A 241 -9.19 -10.45 15.12
C ARG A 241 -9.75 -9.14 15.66
N GLU A 242 -10.24 -9.17 16.88
CA GLU A 242 -10.68 -7.95 17.58
C GLU A 242 -9.46 -7.12 17.99
N ARG A 243 -9.59 -5.81 17.94
CA ARG A 243 -8.52 -4.87 18.29
C ARG A 243 -8.12 -5.02 19.75
N GLU A 244 -6.88 -5.31 20.05
CA GLU A 244 -6.39 -5.48 21.41
C GLU A 244 -6.37 -4.15 22.20
N SER A 245 -6.17 -3.01 21.53
CA SER A 245 -6.21 -1.70 22.18
C SER A 245 -6.36 -0.55 21.16
N GLY A 246 -7.06 0.53 21.56
CA GLY A 246 -7.11 1.80 20.85
C GLY A 246 -8.49 2.22 20.33
N VAL A 247 -8.74 3.53 20.37
CA VAL A 247 -9.94 4.18 19.81
C VAL A 247 -9.64 4.51 18.35
N SER A 248 -10.56 4.15 17.43
CA SER A 248 -10.46 4.53 16.02
C SER A 248 -10.31 6.05 15.89
N GLY A 249 -9.14 6.52 15.48
CA GLY A 249 -8.81 7.94 15.31
C GLY A 249 -9.43 8.60 14.06
N TYR A 250 -10.33 7.92 13.37
CA TYR A 250 -10.96 8.43 12.14
C TYR A 250 -12.16 9.32 12.47
N ASN A 251 -11.95 10.64 12.39
CA ASN A 251 -13.03 11.63 12.37
C ASN A 251 -13.58 11.76 10.94
N LEU A 252 -14.89 12.02 10.78
CA LEU A 252 -15.57 12.19 9.49
C LEU A 252 -14.81 13.16 8.56
N LYS A 253 -14.26 14.25 9.11
CA LYS A 253 -13.44 15.23 8.35
C LYS A 253 -12.16 14.60 7.77
N LYS A 254 -11.47 13.74 8.52
CA LYS A 254 -10.29 13.02 8.05
C LYS A 254 -10.65 11.99 6.98
N LEU A 255 -11.79 11.32 7.15
CA LEU A 255 -12.30 10.34 6.18
C LEU A 255 -12.63 10.99 4.83
N VAL A 256 -13.32 12.15 4.85
CA VAL A 256 -13.63 12.94 3.65
C VAL A 256 -12.36 13.46 2.97
N GLY A 257 -11.38 13.95 3.77
CA GLY A 257 -10.09 14.40 3.23
C GLY A 257 -9.29 13.28 2.58
N LEU A 258 -9.21 12.11 3.22
CA LEU A 258 -8.56 10.92 2.66
C LEU A 258 -9.23 10.47 1.36
N TRP A 259 -10.57 10.49 1.37
CA TRP A 259 -11.39 10.17 0.22
C TRP A 259 -11.15 11.14 -0.95
N PHE A 260 -11.13 12.45 -0.69
CA PHE A 260 -10.88 13.47 -1.72
C PHE A 260 -9.45 13.36 -2.28
N ASN A 261 -8.48 13.06 -1.41
CA ASN A 261 -7.09 12.83 -1.81
C ASN A 261 -6.94 11.61 -2.72
N GLY A 262 -7.53 10.48 -2.35
CA GLY A 262 -7.54 9.29 -3.22
C GLY A 262 -8.27 9.52 -4.54
N PHE A 263 -9.35 10.32 -4.51
CA PHE A 263 -10.19 10.64 -5.65
C PHE A 263 -9.43 11.46 -6.72
N THR A 264 -8.69 12.46 -6.32
CA THR A 264 -7.99 13.38 -7.24
C THR A 264 -6.60 12.89 -7.62
N ALA A 265 -5.95 12.04 -6.79
CA ALA A 265 -4.60 11.57 -7.05
C ALA A 265 -4.51 10.56 -8.22
N PHE A 266 -5.53 9.71 -8.39
CA PHE A 266 -5.43 8.55 -9.30
C PHE A 266 -6.46 8.54 -10.42
N SER A 267 -7.30 9.57 -10.56
CA SER A 267 -8.32 9.60 -11.60
C SER A 267 -8.58 10.99 -12.12
N VAL A 268 -8.57 11.13 -13.43
CA VAL A 268 -9.06 12.33 -14.14
C VAL A 268 -10.58 12.29 -14.36
N LYS A 269 -11.26 11.25 -13.90
CA LYS A 269 -12.74 11.12 -14.08
C LYS A 269 -13.54 12.24 -13.42
N PRO A 270 -13.17 12.79 -12.23
CA PRO A 270 -13.86 13.95 -11.66
C PRO A 270 -13.86 15.15 -12.63
N LEU A 271 -12.73 15.41 -13.25
CA LEU A 271 -12.60 16.48 -14.21
C LEU A 271 -13.48 16.23 -15.47
N ARG A 272 -13.54 14.99 -15.96
CA ARG A 272 -14.42 14.61 -17.08
C ARG A 272 -15.90 14.74 -16.72
N ILE A 273 -16.29 14.36 -15.50
CA ILE A 273 -17.67 14.55 -15.00
C ILE A 273 -18.00 16.04 -14.94
N ALA A 274 -17.09 16.85 -14.39
CA ALA A 274 -17.21 18.30 -14.35
C ALA A 274 -17.39 18.90 -15.74
N THR A 275 -16.58 18.48 -16.72
CA THR A 275 -16.71 18.89 -18.13
C THR A 275 -18.06 18.48 -18.71
N GLY A 276 -18.54 17.26 -18.43
CA GLY A 276 -19.86 16.79 -18.88
C GLY A 276 -21.00 17.61 -18.30
N VAL A 277 -20.97 17.90 -17.00
CA VAL A 277 -21.97 18.76 -16.33
C VAL A 277 -21.93 20.17 -16.92
N GLY A 278 -20.73 20.73 -17.13
CA GLY A 278 -20.56 22.04 -17.77
C GLY A 278 -21.15 22.08 -19.17
N ALA A 279 -20.91 21.06 -20.01
CA ALA A 279 -21.46 20.95 -21.35
C ALA A 279 -23.00 20.89 -21.36
N VAL A 280 -23.59 20.07 -20.45
CA VAL A 280 -25.06 19.99 -20.32
C VAL A 280 -25.64 21.32 -19.84
N SER A 281 -25.00 21.99 -18.89
CA SER A 281 -25.44 23.30 -18.39
C SER A 281 -25.35 24.38 -19.49
N ALA A 282 -24.28 24.37 -20.30
CA ALA A 282 -24.12 25.29 -21.43
C ALA A 282 -25.20 25.09 -22.50
N ALA A 283 -25.47 23.82 -22.85
CA ALA A 283 -26.54 23.48 -23.79
C ALA A 283 -27.91 23.92 -23.28
N ALA A 284 -28.23 23.68 -22.00
CA ALA A 284 -29.50 24.11 -21.38
C ALA A 284 -29.60 25.65 -21.35
N GLY A 285 -28.53 26.35 -21.00
CA GLY A 285 -28.46 27.81 -21.06
C GLY A 285 -28.66 28.38 -22.43
N PHE A 286 -28.05 27.77 -23.44
CA PHE A 286 -28.22 28.17 -24.86
C PHE A 286 -29.67 28.00 -25.34
N LEU A 287 -30.27 26.82 -25.06
CA LEU A 287 -31.66 26.54 -25.40
C LEU A 287 -32.62 27.50 -24.69
N TYR A 288 -32.37 27.80 -23.42
CA TYR A 288 -33.18 28.77 -22.66
C TYR A 288 -33.01 30.19 -23.21
N GLY A 289 -31.79 30.60 -23.57
CA GLY A 289 -31.52 31.89 -24.24
C GLY A 289 -32.25 32.01 -25.57
N PHE A 290 -32.22 30.96 -26.39
CA PHE A 290 -32.92 30.92 -27.67
C PHE A 290 -34.45 31.02 -27.49
N TYR A 291 -34.99 30.26 -26.50
CA TYR A 291 -36.42 30.36 -26.14
C TYR A 291 -36.81 31.77 -25.70
N THR A 292 -36.01 32.44 -24.88
CA THR A 292 -36.32 33.80 -24.42
C THR A 292 -36.28 34.83 -25.55
N ILE A 293 -35.36 34.69 -26.51
CA ILE A 293 -35.32 35.54 -27.72
C ILE A 293 -36.60 35.38 -28.55
N ILE A 294 -37.00 34.12 -28.85
CA ILE A 294 -38.22 33.84 -29.60
C ILE A 294 -39.44 34.38 -28.86
N LYS A 295 -39.55 34.14 -27.57
CA LYS A 295 -40.65 34.64 -26.74
C LYS A 295 -40.75 36.16 -26.77
N ARG A 296 -39.63 36.86 -26.74
CA ARG A 296 -39.58 38.32 -26.79
C ARG A 296 -40.02 38.85 -28.15
N LEU A 297 -39.63 38.18 -29.25
CA LEU A 297 -40.07 38.54 -30.59
C LEU A 297 -41.59 38.37 -30.78
N LEU A 298 -42.16 37.33 -30.18
CA LEU A 298 -43.60 37.02 -30.32
C LEU A 298 -44.49 37.79 -29.32
N ARG A 299 -43.97 38.18 -28.15
CA ARG A 299 -44.70 38.89 -27.08
C ARG A 299 -43.84 40.00 -26.46
N PRO A 300 -43.91 41.24 -26.97
CA PRO A 300 -43.11 42.36 -26.50
C PRO A 300 -43.40 42.83 -25.07
N ASP A 301 -44.58 42.53 -24.54
CA ASP A 301 -45.09 43.01 -23.23
C ASP A 301 -44.62 42.20 -22.00
N VAL A 302 -43.74 41.23 -22.18
CA VAL A 302 -43.25 40.40 -21.05
C VAL A 302 -42.34 41.24 -20.18
N PRO A 303 -42.62 41.37 -18.85
CA PRO A 303 -41.77 42.08 -17.88
C PRO A 303 -40.34 41.53 -17.87
N MET A 304 -39.36 42.42 -17.67
CA MET A 304 -37.97 41.98 -17.55
C MET A 304 -37.80 41.10 -16.31
N GLY A 305 -37.30 39.87 -16.51
CA GLY A 305 -37.11 38.85 -15.45
C GLY A 305 -35.87 39.10 -14.61
N PHE A 306 -35.79 40.21 -13.86
CA PHE A 306 -34.65 40.53 -13.01
C PHE A 306 -34.26 39.37 -12.05
N SER A 307 -35.26 38.80 -11.35
CA SER A 307 -35.03 37.71 -10.42
C SER A 307 -34.52 36.44 -11.09
N SER A 308 -35.00 36.09 -12.28
CA SER A 308 -34.55 34.90 -13.02
C SER A 308 -33.12 35.10 -13.56
N THR A 309 -32.79 36.30 -14.02
CA THR A 309 -31.44 36.64 -14.48
C THR A 309 -30.44 36.60 -13.33
N MET A 310 -30.80 37.17 -12.18
CA MET A 310 -29.93 37.17 -11.01
C MET A 310 -29.72 35.76 -10.47
N SER A 311 -30.76 34.94 -10.42
CA SER A 311 -30.65 33.50 -10.02
C SER A 311 -29.76 32.71 -10.96
N ALA A 312 -29.87 32.97 -12.29
CA ALA A 312 -29.01 32.31 -13.27
C ALA A 312 -27.54 32.74 -13.12
N ILE A 313 -27.25 34.01 -12.89
CA ILE A 313 -25.90 34.53 -12.69
C ILE A 313 -25.27 33.89 -11.43
N VAL A 314 -25.99 33.85 -10.31
CA VAL A 314 -25.51 33.25 -9.07
C VAL A 314 -25.26 31.75 -9.24
N PHE A 315 -26.17 31.02 -9.89
CA PHE A 315 -26.05 29.59 -10.14
C PHE A 315 -24.84 29.26 -11.02
N PHE A 316 -24.73 29.90 -12.17
CA PHE A 316 -23.61 29.64 -13.09
C PHE A 316 -22.30 30.18 -12.55
N GLY A 317 -22.29 31.31 -11.82
CA GLY A 317 -21.13 31.84 -11.14
C GLY A 317 -20.61 30.81 -10.07
N GLY A 318 -21.50 30.28 -9.26
CA GLY A 318 -21.17 29.24 -8.31
C GLY A 318 -20.61 27.97 -8.97
N MET A 319 -21.20 27.53 -10.08
CA MET A 319 -20.72 26.39 -10.85
C MET A 319 -19.32 26.64 -11.45
N ILE A 320 -19.07 27.82 -11.99
CA ILE A 320 -17.74 28.20 -12.51
C ILE A 320 -16.70 28.18 -11.38
N MET A 321 -17.01 28.72 -10.21
CA MET A 321 -16.11 28.72 -9.05
C MET A 321 -15.78 27.29 -8.59
N LEU A 322 -16.77 26.39 -8.60
CA LEU A 322 -16.57 24.98 -8.27
C LEU A 322 -15.65 24.28 -9.28
N MET A 323 -15.82 24.53 -10.57
CA MET A 323 -14.96 24.01 -11.63
C MET A 323 -13.54 24.54 -11.54
N LEU A 324 -13.36 25.82 -11.28
CA LEU A 324 -12.04 26.44 -11.07
C LEU A 324 -11.35 25.85 -9.83
N GLY A 325 -12.08 25.62 -8.75
CA GLY A 325 -11.56 24.96 -7.56
C GLY A 325 -11.06 23.54 -7.85
N LEU A 326 -11.83 22.76 -8.64
CA LEU A 326 -11.42 21.42 -9.05
C LEU A 326 -10.18 21.46 -9.95
N ILE A 327 -10.12 22.35 -10.91
CA ILE A 327 -8.94 22.55 -11.78
C ILE A 327 -7.73 22.95 -10.92
N GLY A 328 -7.92 23.88 -9.97
CA GLY A 328 -6.88 24.31 -9.03
C GLY A 328 -6.29 23.16 -8.23
N GLU A 329 -7.11 22.22 -7.77
CA GLU A 329 -6.65 21.00 -7.07
C GLU A 329 -5.72 20.15 -7.96
N TYR A 330 -6.07 19.94 -9.23
CA TYR A 330 -5.21 19.20 -10.17
C TYR A 330 -3.92 19.95 -10.49
N ILE A 331 -4.00 21.28 -10.71
CA ILE A 331 -2.80 22.11 -10.94
C ILE A 331 -1.89 22.07 -9.70
N GLY A 332 -2.45 22.18 -8.51
CA GLY A 332 -1.69 22.07 -7.25
C GLY A 332 -0.93 20.74 -7.14
N ARG A 333 -1.54 19.64 -7.52
CA ARG A 333 -0.89 18.31 -7.55
C ARG A 333 0.20 18.21 -8.60
N ILE A 334 -0.02 18.76 -9.78
CA ILE A 334 1.01 18.85 -10.84
C ILE A 334 2.19 19.66 -10.33
N TYR A 335 1.93 20.81 -9.71
CA TYR A 335 2.96 21.68 -9.13
C TYR A 335 3.81 20.96 -8.07
N ILE A 336 3.17 20.24 -7.14
CA ILE A 336 3.87 19.45 -6.12
C ILE A 336 4.72 18.34 -6.76
N SER A 337 4.19 17.68 -7.80
CA SER A 337 4.92 16.65 -8.54
C SER A 337 6.13 17.21 -9.31
N LEU A 338 5.98 18.38 -9.95
CA LEU A 338 7.08 19.05 -10.67
C LEU A 338 8.18 19.58 -9.76
N ASN A 339 7.84 19.96 -8.54
CA ASN A 339 8.82 20.40 -7.54
C ASN A 339 9.63 19.27 -6.91
N ASN A 340 9.51 18.02 -7.41
CA ASN A 340 10.24 16.86 -6.90
C ASN A 340 10.17 16.73 -5.37
N SER A 341 9.02 17.08 -4.77
CA SER A 341 8.81 16.89 -3.34
C SER A 341 8.99 15.41 -3.00
N PRO A 342 9.92 15.05 -2.09
CA PRO A 342 10.23 13.66 -1.83
C PRO A 342 9.01 12.93 -1.27
N GLN A 343 8.83 11.67 -1.67
CA GLN A 343 7.77 10.81 -1.17
C GLN A 343 7.94 10.53 0.33
N TYR A 344 9.17 10.46 0.80
CA TYR A 344 9.59 10.36 2.21
C TYR A 344 11.05 10.81 2.36
N VAL A 345 11.46 11.11 3.59
CA VAL A 345 12.84 11.40 3.97
C VAL A 345 13.23 10.47 5.10
N ILE A 346 14.25 9.66 4.86
CA ILE A 346 14.78 8.72 5.85
C ILE A 346 15.78 9.45 6.73
N ARG A 347 15.64 9.34 8.05
CA ARG A 347 16.56 9.84 9.06
C ARG A 347 17.61 8.80 9.41
N GLU A 348 17.22 7.52 9.53
CA GLU A 348 18.06 6.44 10.01
C GLU A 348 17.60 5.11 9.43
N LYS A 349 18.56 4.20 9.19
CA LYS A 349 18.30 2.82 8.76
C LYS A 349 19.04 1.86 9.68
N LEU A 350 18.45 0.70 9.96
CA LEU A 350 18.99 -0.33 10.83
C LEU A 350 19.05 -1.67 10.07
N ASN A 351 20.15 -2.40 10.21
CA ASN A 351 20.39 -3.72 9.59
C ASN A 351 20.28 -3.70 8.06
N MET A 352 20.62 -2.58 7.40
CA MET A 352 20.66 -2.47 5.95
C MET A 352 22.10 -2.51 5.43
N ASP A 353 22.37 -3.38 4.45
CA ASP A 353 23.71 -3.54 3.89
C ASP A 353 24.20 -2.21 3.26
N GLY A 354 25.35 -1.71 3.75
CA GLY A 354 26.05 -0.58 3.15
C GLY A 354 26.30 0.65 4.02
N GLU A 355 25.72 0.77 5.21
CA GLU A 355 26.02 1.89 6.12
C GLU A 355 26.47 1.35 7.50
N ARG A 356 27.69 1.73 7.92
CA ARG A 356 28.14 1.53 9.30
C ARG A 356 27.22 2.34 10.22
N ASP A 357 26.71 1.71 11.28
CA ASP A 357 25.97 2.42 12.33
C ASP A 357 26.83 3.58 12.87
N VAL A 358 26.32 4.80 12.72
CA VAL A 358 26.97 6.02 13.23
C VAL A 358 26.93 6.06 14.78
N SER A 359 26.26 5.09 15.43
CA SER A 359 26.07 5.06 16.88
C SER A 359 27.23 4.49 17.71
N ASP A 360 28.18 3.78 17.10
CA ASP A 360 29.31 3.18 17.87
C ASP A 360 30.48 4.16 18.11
N SER A 361 30.40 5.41 17.61
CA SER A 361 31.48 6.40 17.79
C SER A 361 31.33 7.28 19.02
N GLU A 362 30.23 7.25 19.75
CA GLU A 362 30.02 8.08 20.95
C GLU A 362 30.28 7.34 22.28
N GLU A 363 30.27 6.00 22.32
CA GLU A 363 30.58 5.25 23.54
C GLU A 363 32.08 5.02 23.81
N GLN A 364 32.99 5.38 22.86
CA GLN A 364 34.45 5.26 23.06
C GLN A 364 35.13 6.59 23.44
N LYS A 365 34.40 7.65 23.76
CA LYS A 365 34.93 8.91 24.25
C LYS A 365 34.23 9.38 25.56
N GLY A 366 33.99 8.46 26.47
CA GLY A 366 33.58 8.77 27.83
C GLY A 366 34.61 8.21 28.82
#